data_34172eabe06300ec26f8c80d2c3e0691
#
_entry.id   34172eabe06300ec26f8c80d2c3e0691
#
_cell.length_a   1.000
_cell.length_b   1.000
_cell.length_c   1.000
_cell.angle_alpha   90.00
_cell.angle_beta   90.00
_cell.angle_gamma   90.00
#
_symmetry.space_group_name_H-M   'P 1'
#
loop_
_entity.id
_entity.type
_entity.pdbx_description
1 polymer ?
#
loop_
_entity_poly.entity_id
_entity_poly.type
_entity_poly.pdbx_seq_one_letter_code
_entity_poly.pdbx_strand_id
1 'polypeptide(L)'
;MLCPRRSLFTSIAVLLGSLIVLAGCGGGGGAENGGVQIQAGDRSPAIEGASARVTALTDSAVVDSASVDVTVTADSFETGIQTETPRADSIANSGNGQHFHVILDNQPYMANYTEGEPFDLGTLEPGAHTLVVFPSRSYHESVKGRDAYDLVNFYVKSDSGSFMLGPKEPALIYSRPKGTYSGADAEKIMLDFYLHNVQLSQDGYKARYTITDDQGNEVASTTLTEWAPAFVTGLEAGTYEVNLKLIGSDGNVVPGPFNNTTREITVETGGGQGM
;
A
#
# COMPACT_ATOMS: atom_id res chain seq x y z
N MET A 1 -49.37 60.61 38.88
CA MET A 1 -50.75 60.83 38.40
C MET A 1 -51.06 59.67 37.41
N LEU A 2 -52.15 58.97 37.74
CA LEU A 2 -52.97 58.04 36.94
C LEU A 2 -52.38 56.72 36.50
N CYS A 3 -52.63 55.68 37.27
CA CYS A 3 -53.10 54.32 36.91
C CYS A 3 -54.51 54.41 36.29
N PRO A 4 -55.21 53.36 35.80
CA PRO A 4 -54.88 51.97 35.34
C PRO A 4 -55.62 51.58 34.04
N ARG A 5 -55.41 50.32 33.54
CA ARG A 5 -56.57 49.43 33.26
C ARG A 5 -56.12 48.03 32.86
N ARG A 6 -56.63 47.07 33.59
CA ARG A 6 -56.67 45.64 33.34
C ARG A 6 -57.62 45.34 32.16
N SER A 7 -57.27 44.29 31.36
CA SER A 7 -58.28 43.48 30.69
C SER A 7 -57.86 42.03 30.66
N LEU A 8 -58.62 41.19 31.30
CA LEU A 8 -58.71 39.73 31.17
C LEU A 8 -59.39 39.42 29.84
N PHE A 9 -58.97 38.31 29.18
CA PHE A 9 -59.90 37.39 28.50
C PHE A 9 -59.09 36.19 28.05
N THR A 10 -59.28 35.09 28.71
CA THR A 10 -60.03 33.87 28.33
C THR A 10 -59.21 32.84 27.46
N SER A 11 -58.95 31.76 28.17
CA SER A 11 -58.38 30.48 27.65
C SER A 11 -59.33 29.85 26.62
N ILE A 12 -58.72 29.31 25.54
CA ILE A 12 -59.30 28.22 24.73
C ILE A 12 -58.28 27.14 24.61
N ALA A 13 -58.53 26.02 25.26
CA ALA A 13 -57.81 24.76 25.09
C ALA A 13 -58.34 24.07 23.83
N VAL A 14 -57.47 23.81 22.87
CA VAL A 14 -57.76 22.89 21.77
C VAL A 14 -56.90 21.65 21.97
N LEU A 15 -57.55 20.56 22.37
CA LEU A 15 -57.02 19.21 22.30
C LEU A 15 -56.95 18.77 20.82
N LEU A 16 -55.78 18.55 20.29
CA LEU A 16 -55.60 17.75 19.06
C LEU A 16 -54.88 16.45 19.40
N GLY A 17 -55.57 15.39 19.12
CA GLY A 17 -55.17 14.02 19.41
C GLY A 17 -53.93 13.60 18.60
N SER A 18 -53.00 13.00 19.31
CA SER A 18 -51.83 12.36 18.74
C SER A 18 -52.21 11.00 18.12
N LEU A 19 -52.14 10.91 16.80
CA LEU A 19 -52.22 9.64 16.08
C LEU A 19 -50.82 8.99 16.15
N ILE A 20 -50.64 8.00 17.01
CA ILE A 20 -49.46 7.15 17.05
C ILE A 20 -49.59 6.15 15.92
N VAL A 21 -48.80 6.33 14.84
CA VAL A 21 -48.58 5.31 13.85
C VAL A 21 -47.47 4.39 14.37
N LEU A 22 -47.86 3.22 14.85
CA LEU A 22 -46.92 2.11 15.08
C LEU A 22 -46.46 1.61 13.73
N ALA A 23 -45.29 2.05 13.25
CA ALA A 23 -44.56 1.37 12.22
C ALA A 23 -43.96 0.08 12.80
N GLY A 24 -44.48 -1.05 12.36
CA GLY A 24 -44.01 -2.36 12.76
C GLY A 24 -42.55 -2.55 12.33
N CYS A 25 -41.67 -2.86 13.28
CA CYS A 25 -40.37 -3.45 13.02
C CYS A 25 -40.57 -4.84 12.43
N GLY A 26 -40.51 -4.92 11.09
CA GLY A 26 -40.23 -6.18 10.41
C GLY A 26 -38.76 -6.53 10.68
N GLY A 27 -38.52 -7.49 11.57
CA GLY A 27 -37.22 -8.10 11.75
C GLY A 27 -36.85 -8.92 10.50
N GLY A 28 -36.11 -8.28 9.58
CA GLY A 28 -35.31 -8.96 8.60
C GLY A 28 -33.91 -9.09 9.18
N GLY A 29 -33.52 -10.27 9.64
CA GLY A 29 -32.12 -10.60 9.88
C GLY A 29 -31.38 -10.56 8.55
N GLY A 30 -30.91 -9.39 8.15
CA GLY A 30 -29.88 -9.23 7.14
C GLY A 30 -28.61 -9.73 7.76
N ALA A 31 -28.04 -10.82 7.23
CA ALA A 31 -26.62 -11.06 7.40
C ALA A 31 -25.92 -9.75 7.04
N GLU A 32 -25.12 -9.22 7.94
CA GLU A 32 -24.16 -8.16 7.61
C GLU A 32 -23.21 -8.79 6.59
N ASN A 33 -23.47 -8.59 5.30
CA ASN A 33 -22.48 -8.77 4.26
C ASN A 33 -21.41 -7.72 4.57
N GLY A 34 -20.40 -8.12 5.29
CA GLY A 34 -19.18 -7.34 5.48
C GLY A 34 -18.51 -7.19 4.12
N GLY A 35 -18.94 -6.19 3.36
CA GLY A 35 -18.35 -5.87 2.06
C GLY A 35 -16.85 -5.61 2.19
N VAL A 36 -16.15 -5.65 1.05
CA VAL A 36 -14.71 -5.37 1.00
C VAL A 36 -14.43 -3.99 1.62
N GLN A 37 -13.49 -3.95 2.56
CA GLN A 37 -13.11 -2.73 3.27
C GLN A 37 -11.60 -2.50 3.19
N ILE A 38 -11.19 -1.25 3.02
CA ILE A 38 -9.80 -0.85 3.17
C ILE A 38 -9.69 0.10 4.37
N GLN A 39 -8.87 -0.29 5.34
CA GLN A 39 -8.60 0.50 6.54
C GLN A 39 -7.15 0.98 6.54
N ALA A 40 -6.92 2.27 6.78
CA ALA A 40 -5.60 2.79 7.07
C ALA A 40 -5.07 2.15 8.36
N GLY A 41 -3.80 1.78 8.35
CA GLY A 41 -3.11 1.24 9.51
C GLY A 41 -2.08 2.22 10.07
N ASP A 42 -1.59 1.94 11.27
CA ASP A 42 -0.46 2.66 11.83
C ASP A 42 0.84 2.15 11.22
N ARG A 43 1.86 2.99 11.19
CA ARG A 43 3.24 2.57 10.89
C ARG A 43 3.74 1.62 11.97
N SER A 44 4.50 0.61 11.58
CA SER A 44 5.34 -0.11 12.54
C SER A 44 6.40 0.82 13.14
N PRO A 45 6.87 0.55 14.37
CA PRO A 45 7.93 1.35 15.00
C PRO A 45 9.12 1.53 14.07
N ALA A 46 9.73 2.71 14.06
CA ALA A 46 10.90 2.97 13.24
C ALA A 46 12.05 2.00 13.63
N ILE A 47 12.85 1.64 12.63
CA ILE A 47 14.16 1.03 12.84
C ILE A 47 15.15 2.16 12.60
N GLU A 48 15.65 2.74 13.70
CA GLU A 48 16.51 3.91 13.65
C GLU A 48 17.82 3.62 12.90
N GLY A 49 18.14 4.47 11.92
CA GLY A 49 19.34 4.32 11.10
C GLY A 49 19.25 3.23 10.02
N ALA A 50 18.11 2.55 9.88
CA ALA A 50 17.97 1.54 8.84
C ALA A 50 18.18 2.15 7.45
N SER A 51 19.04 1.51 6.67
CA SER A 51 19.29 1.87 5.27
C SER A 51 19.48 0.63 4.41
N ALA A 52 19.34 0.78 3.10
CA ALA A 52 19.79 -0.19 2.11
C ALA A 52 20.67 0.54 1.09
N ARG A 53 21.74 -0.11 0.62
CA ARG A 53 22.64 0.43 -0.40
C ARG A 53 23.02 -0.66 -1.40
N VAL A 54 22.95 -0.32 -2.67
CA VAL A 54 23.47 -1.14 -3.77
C VAL A 54 24.95 -0.83 -3.89
N THR A 55 25.83 -1.83 -3.76
CA THR A 55 27.28 -1.61 -3.71
C THR A 55 28.03 -2.09 -4.95
N ALA A 56 27.50 -3.07 -5.68
CA ALA A 56 28.14 -3.62 -6.87
C ALA A 56 27.77 -2.89 -8.18
N LEU A 57 26.78 -2.02 -8.13
CA LEU A 57 26.29 -1.26 -9.28
C LEU A 57 26.27 0.23 -8.94
N THR A 58 26.82 1.07 -9.78
CA THR A 58 26.86 2.53 -9.57
C THR A 58 25.89 3.24 -10.53
N ASP A 59 25.42 4.39 -10.12
CA ASP A 59 24.53 5.22 -10.93
C ASP A 59 25.18 5.56 -12.30
N SER A 60 24.39 5.46 -13.36
CA SER A 60 24.78 5.67 -14.75
C SER A 60 25.88 4.72 -15.30
N ALA A 61 26.20 3.62 -14.59
CA ALA A 61 27.10 2.61 -15.09
C ALA A 61 26.55 1.90 -16.34
N VAL A 62 27.42 1.50 -17.25
CA VAL A 62 27.09 0.61 -18.37
C VAL A 62 27.65 -0.78 -18.05
N VAL A 63 26.75 -1.76 -17.96
CA VAL A 63 27.07 -3.16 -17.71
C VAL A 63 27.15 -3.91 -19.03
N ASP A 64 28.29 -4.51 -19.35
CA ASP A 64 28.47 -5.21 -20.61
C ASP A 64 27.75 -6.57 -20.68
N SER A 65 27.36 -7.12 -19.54
CA SER A 65 26.60 -8.39 -19.45
C SER A 65 25.10 -8.13 -19.43
N ALA A 66 24.31 -8.98 -20.10
CA ALA A 66 22.87 -8.98 -19.97
C ALA A 66 22.40 -9.62 -18.64
N SER A 67 23.15 -10.58 -18.08
CA SER A 67 22.93 -11.11 -16.73
C SER A 67 23.55 -10.15 -15.74
N VAL A 68 22.76 -9.61 -14.83
CA VAL A 68 23.17 -8.56 -13.88
C VAL A 68 22.92 -9.02 -12.46
N ASP A 69 24.01 -9.06 -11.69
CA ASP A 69 23.98 -9.27 -10.25
C ASP A 69 24.13 -7.94 -9.53
N VAL A 70 23.46 -7.80 -8.40
CA VAL A 70 23.63 -6.69 -7.49
C VAL A 70 23.96 -7.18 -6.09
N THR A 71 24.70 -6.39 -5.34
CA THR A 71 24.94 -6.62 -3.91
C THR A 71 24.27 -5.52 -3.12
N VAL A 72 23.50 -5.88 -2.11
CA VAL A 72 22.82 -4.95 -1.22
C VAL A 72 23.39 -5.07 0.19
N THR A 73 23.79 -3.95 0.77
CA THR A 73 24.20 -3.84 2.17
C THR A 73 23.21 -2.98 2.94
N ALA A 74 23.19 -3.12 4.27
CA ALA A 74 22.34 -2.33 5.13
C ALA A 74 23.11 -1.80 6.35
N ASP A 75 22.61 -0.68 6.89
CA ASP A 75 22.95 -0.24 8.23
C ASP A 75 21.72 -0.43 9.13
N SER A 76 21.92 -0.80 10.39
CA SER A 76 20.88 -0.95 11.41
C SER A 76 19.68 -1.82 10.98
N PHE A 77 19.89 -2.74 10.05
CA PHE A 77 18.86 -3.68 9.58
C PHE A 77 19.51 -5.04 9.29
N GLU A 78 18.91 -6.10 9.78
CA GLU A 78 19.39 -7.46 9.62
C GLU A 78 18.40 -8.27 8.79
N THR A 79 18.88 -8.93 7.73
CA THR A 79 18.08 -9.84 6.92
C THR A 79 18.00 -11.24 7.53
N GLY A 80 17.01 -12.04 7.15
CA GLY A 80 16.88 -13.44 7.59
C GLY A 80 16.33 -13.64 8.99
N ILE A 81 16.04 -12.58 9.75
CA ILE A 81 15.43 -12.66 11.09
C ILE A 81 13.94 -12.30 11.05
N GLN A 82 13.16 -12.84 12.00
CA GLN A 82 11.77 -12.46 12.16
C GLN A 82 11.62 -11.10 12.80
N THR A 83 10.66 -10.31 12.34
CA THR A 83 10.32 -9.05 13.01
C THR A 83 9.40 -9.32 14.18
N GLU A 84 9.88 -9.06 15.39
CA GLU A 84 9.13 -9.30 16.63
C GLU A 84 8.08 -8.20 16.86
N THR A 85 6.90 -8.35 16.27
CA THR A 85 5.74 -7.47 16.51
C THR A 85 4.45 -8.28 16.43
N PRO A 86 3.37 -7.88 17.13
CA PRO A 86 2.07 -8.55 17.01
C PRO A 86 1.49 -8.55 15.60
N ARG A 87 1.98 -7.68 14.71
CA ARG A 87 1.56 -7.63 13.32
C ARG A 87 2.03 -8.84 12.53
N ALA A 88 3.20 -9.39 12.85
CA ALA A 88 3.74 -10.58 12.19
C ALA A 88 2.81 -11.80 12.31
N ASP A 89 2.00 -11.86 13.37
CA ASP A 89 1.05 -12.96 13.61
C ASP A 89 -0.32 -12.74 12.99
N SER A 90 -0.56 -11.57 12.39
CA SER A 90 -1.92 -11.17 11.96
C SER A 90 -2.06 -10.95 10.44
N ILE A 91 -0.98 -11.07 9.69
CA ILE A 91 -0.94 -10.90 8.23
C ILE A 91 0.13 -11.81 7.63
N ALA A 92 0.12 -11.95 6.29
CA ALA A 92 1.13 -12.73 5.55
C ALA A 92 2.55 -12.37 6.00
N ASN A 93 3.29 -13.36 6.46
CA ASN A 93 4.63 -13.22 7.01
C ASN A 93 5.59 -14.20 6.35
N SER A 94 6.78 -13.73 5.95
CA SER A 94 7.80 -14.57 5.33
C SER A 94 8.49 -15.45 6.38
N GLY A 95 8.46 -16.76 6.17
CA GLY A 95 9.22 -17.71 7.00
C GLY A 95 10.74 -17.47 6.94
N ASN A 96 11.24 -16.82 5.87
CA ASN A 96 12.66 -16.45 5.71
C ASN A 96 13.01 -15.11 6.40
N GLY A 97 12.06 -14.42 7.03
CA GLY A 97 12.33 -13.23 7.82
C GLY A 97 12.41 -11.92 7.04
N GLN A 98 13.08 -10.96 7.65
CA GLN A 98 13.35 -9.64 7.07
C GLN A 98 14.18 -9.74 5.79
N HIS A 99 13.92 -8.88 4.82
CA HIS A 99 14.54 -8.94 3.51
C HIS A 99 14.54 -7.57 2.83
N PHE A 100 15.28 -7.45 1.73
CA PHE A 100 15.15 -6.29 0.85
C PHE A 100 14.06 -6.54 -0.18
N HIS A 101 13.25 -5.53 -0.44
CA HIS A 101 12.47 -5.45 -1.66
C HIS A 101 13.34 -4.84 -2.76
N VAL A 102 13.60 -5.63 -3.79
CA VAL A 102 14.39 -5.26 -4.97
C VAL A 102 13.44 -5.06 -6.13
N ILE A 103 13.25 -3.82 -6.58
CA ILE A 103 12.29 -3.44 -7.61
C ILE A 103 13.04 -2.94 -8.83
N LEU A 104 13.00 -3.71 -9.91
CA LEU A 104 13.59 -3.36 -11.20
C LEU A 104 12.48 -2.87 -12.14
N ASP A 105 12.66 -1.69 -12.74
CA ASP A 105 11.78 -1.12 -13.77
C ASP A 105 10.29 -1.15 -13.40
N ASN A 106 10.00 -0.78 -12.16
CA ASN A 106 8.65 -0.82 -11.59
C ASN A 106 7.96 -2.19 -11.71
N GLN A 107 8.70 -3.29 -11.82
CA GLN A 107 8.14 -4.65 -11.76
C GLN A 107 7.80 -5.06 -10.32
N PRO A 108 7.04 -6.12 -10.09
CA PRO A 108 6.85 -6.67 -8.74
C PRO A 108 8.19 -6.97 -8.07
N TYR A 109 8.34 -6.58 -6.80
CA TYR A 109 9.62 -6.77 -6.11
C TYR A 109 10.10 -8.22 -6.10
N MET A 110 11.41 -8.40 -6.16
CA MET A 110 12.12 -9.62 -5.79
C MET A 110 12.55 -9.49 -4.33
N ALA A 111 12.48 -10.59 -3.56
CA ALA A 111 12.88 -10.61 -2.16
C ALA A 111 14.32 -11.10 -2.02
N ASN A 112 15.20 -10.24 -1.54
CA ASN A 112 16.58 -10.61 -1.23
C ASN A 112 16.75 -10.76 0.29
N TYR A 113 17.07 -11.99 0.74
CA TYR A 113 17.24 -12.36 2.15
C TYR A 113 18.70 -12.39 2.60
N THR A 114 19.64 -12.10 1.72
CA THR A 114 21.08 -12.22 1.99
C THR A 114 21.77 -10.88 1.77
N GLU A 115 22.19 -10.26 2.87
CA GLU A 115 22.98 -9.04 2.83
C GLU A 115 24.42 -9.34 2.38
N GLY A 116 24.98 -8.48 1.55
CA GLY A 116 26.39 -8.54 1.15
C GLY A 116 26.72 -9.59 0.07
N GLU A 117 25.76 -10.44 -0.30
CA GLU A 117 25.95 -11.48 -1.32
C GLU A 117 25.39 -11.02 -2.68
N PRO A 118 25.93 -11.55 -3.80
CA PRO A 118 25.37 -11.31 -5.12
C PRO A 118 23.91 -11.79 -5.22
N PHE A 119 23.06 -10.95 -5.76
CA PHE A 119 21.65 -11.20 -6.00
C PHE A 119 21.35 -11.01 -7.50
N ASP A 120 20.89 -12.06 -8.15
CA ASP A 120 20.62 -12.09 -9.59
C ASP A 120 19.35 -11.32 -9.96
N LEU A 121 19.47 -10.28 -10.79
CA LEU A 121 18.35 -9.54 -11.38
C LEU A 121 17.79 -10.23 -12.62
N GLY A 122 18.44 -11.30 -13.09
CA GLY A 122 18.11 -12.02 -14.31
C GLY A 122 18.77 -11.45 -15.56
N THR A 123 18.22 -11.83 -16.71
CA THR A 123 18.68 -11.34 -18.01
C THR A 123 17.87 -10.11 -18.40
N LEU A 124 18.56 -9.01 -18.59
CA LEU A 124 17.97 -7.71 -18.90
C LEU A 124 18.15 -7.34 -20.38
N GLU A 125 17.21 -6.62 -20.92
CA GLU A 125 17.28 -6.08 -22.27
C GLU A 125 18.36 -4.98 -22.35
N PRO A 126 18.96 -4.72 -23.50
CA PRO A 126 19.87 -3.59 -23.67
C PRO A 126 19.15 -2.25 -23.48
N GLY A 127 19.78 -1.33 -22.73
CA GLY A 127 19.27 0.02 -22.53
C GLY A 127 19.23 0.45 -21.06
N ALA A 128 18.42 1.45 -20.76
CA ALA A 128 18.30 2.07 -19.45
C ALA A 128 17.40 1.27 -18.50
N HIS A 129 17.86 1.08 -17.27
CA HIS A 129 17.15 0.39 -16.20
C HIS A 129 17.14 1.23 -14.92
N THR A 130 16.10 1.07 -14.12
CA THR A 130 15.92 1.75 -12.84
C THR A 130 15.71 0.71 -11.75
N LEU A 131 16.62 0.69 -10.77
CA LEU A 131 16.57 -0.21 -9.61
C LEU A 131 16.26 0.57 -8.35
N VAL A 132 15.25 0.13 -7.61
CA VAL A 132 14.92 0.66 -6.27
C VAL A 132 15.02 -0.48 -5.27
N VAL A 133 15.74 -0.25 -4.16
CA VAL A 133 15.91 -1.24 -3.10
C VAL A 133 15.63 -0.59 -1.75
N PHE A 134 14.85 -1.26 -0.91
CA PHE A 134 14.58 -0.82 0.46
C PHE A 134 14.38 -1.99 1.41
N PRO A 135 14.67 -1.82 2.72
CA PRO A 135 14.44 -2.84 3.73
C PRO A 135 12.95 -3.10 3.93
N SER A 136 12.61 -4.34 4.16
CA SER A 136 11.25 -4.82 4.43
C SER A 136 11.22 -5.73 5.64
N ARG A 137 10.26 -5.53 6.51
CA ARG A 137 9.99 -6.41 7.66
C ARG A 137 9.59 -7.81 7.17
N SER A 138 9.65 -8.81 8.03
CA SER A 138 9.27 -10.18 7.69
C SER A 138 7.82 -10.27 7.16
N TYR A 139 6.92 -9.45 7.65
CA TYR A 139 5.53 -9.32 7.17
C TYR A 139 5.37 -8.31 6.01
N HIS A 140 6.47 -8.02 5.30
CA HIS A 140 6.51 -7.25 4.05
C HIS A 140 6.17 -5.75 4.16
N GLU A 141 6.05 -5.16 5.34
CA GLU A 141 5.96 -3.71 5.48
C GLU A 141 7.34 -3.09 5.23
N SER A 142 7.43 -2.19 4.27
CA SER A 142 8.65 -1.42 4.02
C SER A 142 9.07 -0.64 5.28
N VAL A 143 10.36 -0.62 5.56
CA VAL A 143 10.93 0.23 6.63
C VAL A 143 10.90 1.67 6.13
N LYS A 144 9.94 2.43 6.64
CA LYS A 144 9.64 3.78 6.16
C LYS A 144 10.62 4.80 6.71
N GLY A 145 11.60 5.18 5.91
CA GLY A 145 12.59 6.20 6.20
C GLY A 145 13.00 6.91 4.91
N ARG A 146 13.19 8.23 4.94
CA ARG A 146 13.55 8.99 3.73
C ARG A 146 14.85 8.53 3.11
N ASP A 147 15.78 8.03 3.93
CA ASP A 147 17.12 7.60 3.53
C ASP A 147 17.29 6.09 3.63
N ALA A 148 16.19 5.34 3.91
CA ALA A 148 16.25 3.89 4.12
C ALA A 148 16.26 3.09 2.80
N TYR A 149 16.41 3.72 1.65
CA TYR A 149 16.39 3.06 0.34
C TYR A 149 17.54 3.53 -0.52
N ASP A 150 17.77 2.78 -1.61
CA ASP A 150 18.66 3.20 -2.69
C ASP A 150 17.93 3.20 -4.04
N LEU A 151 18.31 4.15 -4.91
CA LEU A 151 17.85 4.29 -6.28
C LEU A 151 19.07 4.33 -7.18
N VAL A 152 19.24 3.32 -8.02
CA VAL A 152 20.35 3.23 -8.97
C VAL A 152 19.80 3.12 -10.38
N ASN A 153 20.18 4.07 -11.23
CA ASN A 153 19.92 4.04 -12.65
C ASN A 153 21.16 3.53 -13.38
N PHE A 154 21.01 2.57 -14.28
CA PHE A 154 22.12 1.96 -14.99
C PHE A 154 21.74 1.58 -16.39
N TYR A 155 22.73 1.23 -17.20
CA TYR A 155 22.55 0.77 -18.57
C TYR A 155 23.05 -0.66 -18.71
N VAL A 156 22.41 -1.42 -19.59
CA VAL A 156 22.84 -2.75 -20.00
C VAL A 156 23.26 -2.71 -21.47
N LYS A 157 24.50 -3.11 -21.77
CA LYS A 157 25.09 -3.21 -23.12
C LYS A 157 25.10 -1.92 -23.97
N SER A 158 24.25 -0.98 -23.69
CA SER A 158 24.06 0.23 -24.48
C SER A 158 23.59 1.37 -23.58
N ASP A 159 24.22 2.52 -23.67
CA ASP A 159 23.88 3.76 -22.96
C ASP A 159 22.68 4.50 -23.59
N SER A 160 21.72 3.75 -24.14
CA SER A 160 20.54 4.26 -24.81
C SER A 160 19.28 4.13 -23.96
N GLY A 161 18.29 4.98 -24.25
CA GLY A 161 17.03 5.00 -23.53
C GLY A 161 16.99 6.03 -22.39
N SER A 162 15.89 6.06 -21.69
CA SER A 162 15.68 6.97 -20.55
C SER A 162 15.33 6.18 -19.31
N PHE A 163 15.90 6.55 -18.19
CA PHE A 163 15.55 5.98 -16.89
C PHE A 163 14.08 6.26 -16.54
N MET A 164 13.45 5.31 -15.88
CA MET A 164 12.06 5.42 -15.49
C MET A 164 11.85 6.42 -14.34
N LEU A 165 12.87 6.67 -13.52
CA LEU A 165 12.78 7.55 -12.37
C LEU A 165 14.08 8.34 -12.21
N GLY A 166 13.98 9.66 -12.31
CA GLY A 166 15.07 10.57 -12.01
C GLY A 166 15.22 10.81 -10.51
N PRO A 167 16.42 11.24 -10.06
CA PRO A 167 16.74 11.39 -8.64
C PRO A 167 15.94 12.51 -7.93
N LYS A 168 15.24 13.37 -8.66
CA LYS A 168 14.44 14.48 -8.12
C LYS A 168 12.94 14.38 -8.41
N GLU A 169 12.54 13.41 -9.18
CA GLU A 169 11.14 13.22 -9.56
C GLU A 169 10.32 12.64 -8.41
N PRO A 170 9.08 13.07 -8.20
CA PRO A 170 8.22 12.47 -7.20
C PRO A 170 7.77 11.08 -7.65
N ALA A 171 7.91 10.08 -6.77
CA ALA A 171 7.42 8.74 -7.08
C ALA A 171 6.77 8.03 -5.89
N LEU A 172 5.76 7.23 -6.24
CA LEU A 172 5.03 6.34 -5.35
C LEU A 172 5.32 4.90 -5.80
N ILE A 173 6.22 4.23 -5.09
CA ILE A 173 6.74 2.92 -5.45
C ILE A 173 5.83 1.85 -4.85
N TYR A 174 5.21 1.04 -5.70
CA TYR A 174 4.34 -0.05 -5.29
C TYR A 174 5.15 -1.17 -4.63
N SER A 175 4.79 -1.53 -3.40
CA SER A 175 5.42 -2.62 -2.63
C SER A 175 4.48 -3.83 -2.52
N ARG A 176 3.30 -3.64 -1.92
CA ARG A 176 2.30 -4.70 -1.68
C ARG A 176 0.89 -4.22 -2.04
N PRO A 177 -0.03 -5.18 -2.35
CA PRO A 177 0.07 -6.64 -2.34
C PRO A 177 0.70 -7.21 -3.63
N LYS A 178 1.07 -8.49 -3.60
CA LYS A 178 1.51 -9.22 -4.80
C LYS A 178 1.27 -10.73 -4.64
N GLY A 179 1.01 -11.42 -5.76
CA GLY A 179 0.89 -12.87 -5.81
C GLY A 179 -0.42 -13.40 -5.25
N THR A 180 -0.38 -14.59 -4.66
CA THR A 180 -1.56 -15.33 -4.18
C THR A 180 -1.64 -15.27 -2.67
N TYR A 181 -2.86 -15.11 -2.16
CA TYR A 181 -3.21 -15.12 -0.75
C TYR A 181 -4.21 -16.25 -0.48
N SER A 182 -3.98 -17.06 0.54
CA SER A 182 -4.85 -18.17 0.91
C SER A 182 -4.97 -18.34 2.42
N GLY A 183 -6.02 -18.96 2.91
CA GLY A 183 -6.24 -19.19 4.33
C GLY A 183 -6.22 -17.89 5.13
N ALA A 184 -5.51 -17.87 6.26
CA ALA A 184 -5.43 -16.71 7.14
C ALA A 184 -4.79 -15.48 6.46
N ASP A 185 -3.87 -15.67 5.51
CA ASP A 185 -3.24 -14.58 4.78
C ASP A 185 -4.21 -13.81 3.88
N ALA A 186 -5.30 -14.47 3.45
CA ALA A 186 -6.36 -13.86 2.64
C ALA A 186 -7.36 -13.03 3.45
N GLU A 187 -7.44 -13.26 4.77
CA GLU A 187 -8.41 -12.55 5.63
C GLU A 187 -8.06 -11.06 5.80
N LYS A 188 -6.76 -10.75 5.76
CA LYS A 188 -6.25 -9.38 5.92
C LYS A 188 -5.00 -9.15 5.09
N ILE A 189 -5.15 -8.55 3.94
CA ILE A 189 -4.07 -8.31 2.97
C ILE A 189 -3.52 -6.88 3.16
N MET A 190 -2.21 -6.76 3.32
CA MET A 190 -1.55 -5.47 3.47
C MET A 190 -1.35 -4.77 2.12
N LEU A 191 -1.65 -3.47 2.10
CA LEU A 191 -1.34 -2.51 1.04
C LEU A 191 -0.17 -1.66 1.52
N ASP A 192 0.98 -1.75 0.85
CA ASP A 192 2.20 -1.04 1.23
C ASP A 192 2.88 -0.40 0.03
N PHE A 193 3.54 0.73 0.27
CA PHE A 193 4.25 1.51 -0.73
C PHE A 193 5.45 2.22 -0.12
N TYR A 194 6.39 2.61 -1.00
CA TYR A 194 7.51 3.47 -0.64
C TYR A 194 7.40 4.84 -1.32
N LEU A 195 7.96 5.87 -0.69
CA LEU A 195 7.92 7.25 -1.20
C LEU A 195 9.32 7.72 -1.59
N HIS A 196 9.47 8.23 -2.81
CA HIS A 196 10.65 8.91 -3.30
C HIS A 196 10.31 10.38 -3.59
N ASN A 197 10.97 11.31 -2.92
CA ASN A 197 10.77 12.76 -3.05
C ASN A 197 9.31 13.24 -2.85
N VAL A 198 8.52 12.50 -2.09
CA VAL A 198 7.12 12.79 -1.80
C VAL A 198 6.90 12.90 -0.30
N GLN A 199 6.03 13.81 0.09
CA GLN A 199 5.41 13.86 1.41
C GLN A 199 3.91 13.90 1.24
N LEU A 200 3.21 12.90 1.81
CA LEU A 200 1.75 12.88 1.82
C LEU A 200 1.21 13.85 2.85
N SER A 201 0.08 14.49 2.54
CA SER A 201 -0.67 15.34 3.45
C SER A 201 -2.09 15.57 2.94
N GLN A 202 -2.96 16.12 3.79
CA GLN A 202 -4.34 16.46 3.44
C GLN A 202 -4.45 17.40 2.22
N ASP A 203 -3.58 18.42 2.16
CA ASP A 203 -3.61 19.46 1.13
C ASP A 203 -2.53 19.25 0.03
N GLY A 204 -1.67 18.24 0.21
CA GLY A 204 -0.57 17.92 -0.71
C GLY A 204 -0.82 16.64 -1.49
N TYR A 205 0.27 15.89 -1.69
CA TYR A 205 0.20 14.59 -2.32
C TYR A 205 -0.58 13.58 -1.50
N LYS A 206 -1.23 12.64 -2.19
CA LYS A 206 -1.99 11.53 -1.58
C LYS A 206 -1.67 10.23 -2.32
N ALA A 207 -1.71 9.11 -1.62
CA ALA A 207 -1.67 7.80 -2.23
C ALA A 207 -3.10 7.24 -2.31
N ARG A 208 -3.54 6.84 -3.51
CA ARG A 208 -4.87 6.27 -3.71
C ARG A 208 -4.76 4.83 -4.17
N TYR A 209 -5.36 3.93 -3.41
CA TYR A 209 -5.62 2.55 -3.82
C TYR A 209 -7.02 2.39 -4.37
N THR A 210 -7.13 1.60 -5.44
CA THR A 210 -8.39 1.13 -6.00
C THR A 210 -8.25 -0.37 -6.26
N ILE A 211 -9.22 -1.16 -5.83
CA ILE A 211 -9.27 -2.61 -6.06
C ILE A 211 -10.47 -2.87 -6.97
N THR A 212 -10.25 -3.58 -8.06
CA THR A 212 -11.28 -4.01 -9.00
C THR A 212 -11.31 -5.52 -9.12
N ASP A 213 -12.49 -6.08 -9.33
CA ASP A 213 -12.68 -7.50 -9.61
C ASP A 213 -12.27 -7.85 -11.06
N ASP A 214 -12.34 -9.13 -11.43
CA ASP A 214 -12.06 -9.66 -12.77
C ASP A 214 -13.04 -9.17 -13.86
N GLN A 215 -14.15 -8.54 -13.46
CA GLN A 215 -15.13 -7.92 -14.34
C GLN A 215 -14.89 -6.41 -14.53
N GLY A 216 -13.89 -5.85 -13.82
CA GLY A 216 -13.54 -4.44 -13.85
C GLY A 216 -14.41 -3.56 -12.94
N ASN A 217 -15.19 -4.14 -12.02
CA ASN A 217 -15.95 -3.35 -11.05
C ASN A 217 -15.06 -2.95 -9.87
N GLU A 218 -15.13 -1.68 -9.46
CA GLU A 218 -14.48 -1.24 -8.22
C GLU A 218 -15.17 -1.88 -7.03
N VAL A 219 -14.43 -2.70 -6.26
CA VAL A 219 -14.91 -3.36 -5.05
C VAL A 219 -14.51 -2.60 -3.78
N ALA A 220 -13.42 -1.87 -3.82
CA ALA A 220 -13.00 -0.99 -2.74
C ALA A 220 -12.01 0.09 -3.22
N SER A 221 -11.99 1.24 -2.56
CA SER A 221 -10.95 2.25 -2.73
C SER A 221 -10.68 3.03 -1.44
N THR A 222 -9.47 3.58 -1.34
CA THR A 222 -9.08 4.46 -0.24
C THR A 222 -8.07 5.50 -0.70
N THR A 223 -8.02 6.62 0.03
CA THR A 223 -7.01 7.66 -0.18
C THR A 223 -6.27 7.92 1.12
N LEU A 224 -4.96 7.74 1.09
CA LEU A 224 -4.07 7.90 2.23
C LEU A 224 -3.36 9.25 2.16
N THR A 225 -3.34 9.97 3.26
CA THR A 225 -2.66 11.26 3.43
C THR A 225 -1.45 11.15 4.34
N GLU A 226 -1.14 9.92 4.77
CA GLU A 226 0.00 9.58 5.59
C GLU A 226 0.78 8.41 4.96
N TRP A 227 2.08 8.40 5.13
CA TRP A 227 2.93 7.29 4.70
C TRP A 227 2.84 6.13 5.70
N ALA A 228 1.75 5.41 5.65
CA ALA A 228 1.44 4.25 6.49
C ALA A 228 0.86 3.13 5.64
N PRO A 229 0.93 1.85 6.07
CA PRO A 229 0.24 0.77 5.37
C PRO A 229 -1.27 0.92 5.52
N ALA A 230 -2.01 0.28 4.60
CA ALA A 230 -3.43 0.02 4.77
C ALA A 230 -3.69 -1.48 4.68
N PHE A 231 -4.88 -1.92 5.06
CA PHE A 231 -5.27 -3.32 5.04
C PHE A 231 -6.62 -3.49 4.37
N VAL A 232 -6.71 -4.43 3.44
CA VAL A 232 -7.98 -4.84 2.86
C VAL A 232 -8.45 -6.13 3.49
N THR A 233 -9.75 -6.19 3.77
CA THR A 233 -10.46 -7.34 4.34
C THR A 233 -11.74 -7.61 3.55
N GLY A 234 -12.25 -8.83 3.61
CA GLY A 234 -13.52 -9.20 2.99
C GLY A 234 -13.44 -9.48 1.49
N LEU A 235 -12.25 -9.63 0.91
CA LEU A 235 -12.12 -10.14 -0.45
C LEU A 235 -12.51 -11.62 -0.50
N GLU A 236 -13.41 -11.97 -1.40
CA GLU A 236 -13.77 -13.36 -1.69
C GLU A 236 -12.70 -14.00 -2.58
N ALA A 237 -12.80 -15.33 -2.79
CA ALA A 237 -11.90 -16.00 -3.73
C ALA A 237 -12.12 -15.46 -5.15
N GLY A 238 -11.03 -15.09 -5.81
CA GLY A 238 -11.05 -14.48 -7.12
C GLY A 238 -9.73 -13.80 -7.49
N THR A 239 -9.70 -13.22 -8.67
CA THR A 239 -8.59 -12.41 -9.15
C THR A 239 -8.98 -10.94 -9.08
N TYR A 240 -8.06 -10.11 -8.61
CA TYR A 240 -8.27 -8.68 -8.41
C TYR A 240 -7.12 -7.88 -8.99
N GLU A 241 -7.44 -6.75 -9.58
CA GLU A 241 -6.44 -5.73 -9.89
C GLU A 241 -6.37 -4.73 -8.75
N VAL A 242 -5.17 -4.49 -8.24
CA VAL A 242 -4.89 -3.46 -7.24
C VAL A 242 -4.09 -2.35 -7.88
N ASN A 243 -4.73 -1.21 -8.04
CA ASN A 243 -4.12 -0.02 -8.62
C ASN A 243 -3.72 0.97 -7.52
N LEU A 244 -2.49 1.49 -7.60
CA LEU A 244 -1.94 2.51 -6.71
C LEU A 244 -1.57 3.75 -7.52
N LYS A 245 -2.09 4.92 -7.12
CA LYS A 245 -1.84 6.22 -7.77
C LYS A 245 -1.30 7.25 -6.81
N LEU A 246 -0.32 8.02 -7.28
CA LEU A 246 0.07 9.28 -6.64
C LEU A 246 -0.84 10.40 -7.16
N ILE A 247 -1.57 11.02 -6.25
CA ILE A 247 -2.49 12.12 -6.56
C ILE A 247 -1.86 13.43 -6.06
N GLY A 248 -1.80 14.42 -6.93
CA GLY A 248 -1.33 15.75 -6.60
C GLY A 248 -2.34 16.58 -5.80
N SER A 249 -1.93 17.75 -5.35
CA SER A 249 -2.81 18.70 -4.62
C SER A 249 -3.97 19.21 -5.48
N ASP A 250 -3.83 19.16 -6.80
CA ASP A 250 -4.86 19.50 -7.78
C ASP A 250 -5.90 18.37 -8.02
N GLY A 251 -5.72 17.22 -7.36
CA GLY A 251 -6.57 16.04 -7.51
C GLY A 251 -6.26 15.15 -8.72
N ASN A 252 -5.29 15.53 -9.54
CA ASN A 252 -4.87 14.76 -10.71
C ASN A 252 -3.80 13.73 -10.36
N VAL A 253 -3.68 12.70 -11.20
CA VAL A 253 -2.56 11.75 -11.11
C VAL A 253 -1.27 12.47 -11.49
N VAL A 254 -0.26 12.37 -10.63
CA VAL A 254 1.08 12.92 -10.91
C VAL A 254 1.71 12.11 -12.04
N PRO A 255 2.17 12.74 -13.13
CA PRO A 255 2.85 12.03 -14.20
C PRO A 255 4.08 11.27 -13.71
N GLY A 256 4.35 10.11 -14.29
CA GLY A 256 5.52 9.29 -13.99
C GLY A 256 5.18 7.80 -13.96
N PRO A 257 6.10 6.94 -14.39
CA PRO A 257 5.86 5.51 -14.55
C PRO A 257 5.62 4.77 -13.22
N PHE A 258 6.10 5.30 -12.10
CA PHE A 258 5.86 4.77 -10.76
C PHE A 258 4.57 5.32 -10.11
N ASN A 259 3.92 6.32 -10.70
CA ASN A 259 2.84 7.07 -10.08
C ASN A 259 1.44 6.57 -10.43
N ASN A 260 1.35 5.51 -11.23
CA ASN A 260 0.11 4.82 -11.56
C ASN A 260 0.44 3.36 -11.88
N THR A 261 0.48 2.52 -10.86
CA THR A 261 0.91 1.13 -10.97
C THR A 261 -0.25 0.21 -10.63
N THR A 262 -0.53 -0.77 -11.50
CA THR A 262 -1.50 -1.84 -11.26
C THR A 262 -0.78 -3.17 -11.09
N ARG A 263 -1.25 -3.99 -10.14
CA ARG A 263 -0.81 -5.37 -9.91
C ARG A 263 -2.01 -6.28 -9.78
N GLU A 264 -1.90 -7.46 -10.34
CA GLU A 264 -2.86 -8.53 -10.15
C GLU A 264 -2.52 -9.32 -8.88
N ILE A 265 -3.54 -9.70 -8.13
CA ILE A 265 -3.48 -10.64 -7.01
C ILE A 265 -4.56 -11.70 -7.15
N THR A 266 -4.30 -12.86 -6.59
CA THR A 266 -5.28 -13.95 -6.48
C THR A 266 -5.60 -14.19 -5.01
N VAL A 267 -6.88 -14.30 -4.68
CA VAL A 267 -7.37 -14.73 -3.38
C VAL A 267 -7.97 -16.13 -3.57
N GLU A 268 -7.47 -17.09 -2.81
CA GLU A 268 -7.97 -18.48 -2.85
C GLU A 268 -8.82 -18.78 -1.61
N THR A 269 -9.87 -19.57 -1.78
CA THR A 269 -10.57 -20.14 -0.64
C THR A 269 -9.59 -20.97 0.18
N GLY A 270 -9.54 -20.74 1.49
CA GLY A 270 -8.77 -21.60 2.38
C GLY A 270 -9.18 -23.04 2.13
N GLY A 271 -8.23 -23.86 1.65
CA GLY A 271 -8.48 -25.28 1.46
C GLY A 271 -8.89 -25.88 2.80
N GLY A 272 -10.17 -26.21 2.95
CA GLY A 272 -10.62 -27.01 4.06
C GLY A 272 -9.78 -28.28 4.05
N GLN A 273 -8.97 -28.48 5.08
CA GLN A 273 -8.37 -29.79 5.32
C GLN A 273 -9.55 -30.77 5.45
N GLY A 274 -9.79 -31.53 4.39
CA GLY A 274 -10.67 -32.67 4.47
C GLY A 274 -10.14 -33.58 5.57
N MET A 275 -11.02 -33.77 6.58
CA MET A 275 -10.81 -34.76 7.64
C MET A 275 -10.81 -36.19 7.04
#